data_17b7cdcb5951cd78fd4d31f1f6500d93
#
_entry.id   17b7cdcb5951cd78fd4d31f1f6500d93
#
_cell.length_a   1.000
_cell.length_b   1.000
_cell.length_c   1.000
_cell.angle_alpha   90.00
_cell.angle_beta   90.00
_cell.angle_gamma   90.00
#
_symmetry.space_group_name_H-M   'P 1'
#
loop_
_entity.id
_entity.type
_entity.pdbx_description
1 polymer ?
#
loop_
_entity_poly.entity_id
_entity_poly.type
_entity_poly.pdbx_seq_one_letter_code
_entity_poly.pdbx_strand_id
1 'polypeptide(L)'
;HDNKNKYFRFMPVQATGQLDDDNVEYFGDVYTAKFLASFAQVAQEQRHRTLRVKINFAGDKPGEYGYYVPELLQEQSLQEEWLQDIAGVAEQFPQGMLVSVTEQGLFEDFALKCKERMCGRAQLEIMRLTEELVARFAKNKQNLSSANRRRLEDLLEDDKPCARCGYRDFQCVEGCKWGKAGALLRHI
;
A
#
# COMPACT_ATOMS: atom_id res chain seq x y z
N HIS A 1 -2.11 12.13 -16.01
CA HIS A 1 -2.04 12.16 -14.53
C HIS A 1 -3.01 11.21 -13.82
N ASP A 2 -3.90 10.52 -14.56
CA ASP A 2 -4.94 9.62 -13.98
C ASP A 2 -4.54 8.15 -13.86
N ASN A 3 -3.29 7.81 -14.17
CA ASN A 3 -2.89 6.39 -14.27
C ASN A 3 -2.48 5.75 -12.93
N LYS A 4 -2.30 6.53 -11.86
CA LYS A 4 -1.88 6.00 -10.55
C LYS A 4 -2.93 5.10 -9.89
N ASN A 5 -4.20 5.32 -10.15
CA ASN A 5 -5.31 4.56 -9.55
C ASN A 5 -5.75 3.31 -10.32
N LYS A 6 -5.17 3.06 -11.50
CA LYS A 6 -5.61 1.94 -12.36
C LYS A 6 -5.24 0.58 -11.79
N TYR A 7 -4.17 0.51 -10.98
CA TYR A 7 -3.60 -0.73 -10.45
C TYR A 7 -3.97 -1.03 -9.00
N PHE A 8 -4.44 -0.02 -8.25
CA PHE A 8 -4.91 -0.19 -6.87
C PHE A 8 -6.42 0.04 -6.82
N ARG A 9 -7.19 -1.02 -6.92
CA ARG A 9 -8.62 -0.97 -6.66
C ARG A 9 -8.83 -1.04 -5.16
N PHE A 10 -8.90 0.13 -4.51
CA PHE A 10 -9.44 0.17 -3.17
C PHE A 10 -10.92 -0.22 -3.22
N MET A 11 -11.31 -1.16 -2.39
CA MET A 11 -12.72 -1.55 -2.32
C MET A 11 -13.55 -0.34 -1.86
N PRO A 12 -14.70 -0.06 -2.48
CA PRO A 12 -15.58 0.99 -2.00
C PRO A 12 -16.02 0.66 -0.56
N VAL A 13 -15.85 1.60 0.35
CA VAL A 13 -16.10 1.40 1.77
C VAL A 13 -17.01 2.48 2.31
N GLN A 14 -17.98 2.06 3.10
CA GLN A 14 -18.76 2.95 3.96
C GLN A 14 -17.97 3.17 5.26
N ALA A 15 -17.61 4.41 5.56
CA ALA A 15 -16.92 4.77 6.79
C ALA A 15 -17.92 4.85 7.95
N THR A 16 -17.91 3.88 8.85
CA THR A 16 -18.58 3.96 10.15
C THR A 16 -17.60 3.66 11.26
N GLY A 17 -17.63 4.45 12.33
CA GLY A 17 -16.57 4.48 13.35
C GLY A 17 -16.57 3.36 14.38
N GLN A 18 -16.89 2.12 14.04
CA GLN A 18 -16.79 0.96 14.94
C GLN A 18 -15.76 -0.06 14.44
N LEU A 19 -14.81 -0.38 15.32
CA LEU A 19 -13.64 -1.24 15.05
C LEU A 19 -13.95 -2.74 14.96
N ASP A 20 -15.15 -3.18 15.32
CA ASP A 20 -15.51 -4.61 15.38
C ASP A 20 -16.08 -5.17 14.08
N ASP A 21 -16.34 -4.31 13.10
CA ASP A 21 -16.85 -4.77 11.80
C ASP A 21 -15.70 -4.87 10.79
N ASP A 22 -15.32 -6.09 10.44
CA ASP A 22 -14.32 -6.40 9.40
C ASP A 22 -14.62 -5.73 8.03
N ASN A 23 -15.76 -5.03 7.91
CA ASN A 23 -16.22 -4.43 6.68
C ASN A 23 -16.01 -2.91 6.57
N VAL A 24 -15.44 -2.26 7.58
CA VAL A 24 -15.32 -0.80 7.61
C VAL A 24 -13.87 -0.36 7.57
N GLU A 25 -13.54 0.56 6.64
CA GLU A 25 -12.27 1.31 6.69
C GLU A 25 -12.37 2.43 7.71
N TYR A 26 -11.31 2.58 8.50
CA TYR A 26 -11.18 3.67 9.44
C TYR A 26 -9.72 4.12 9.54
N PHE A 27 -9.48 5.41 9.51
CA PHE A 27 -8.14 6.00 9.65
C PHE A 27 -8.12 6.91 10.87
N GLY A 28 -7.52 6.42 11.95
CA GLY A 28 -7.37 7.10 13.24
C GLY A 28 -6.18 6.51 14.01
N ASP A 29 -6.12 6.73 15.33
CA ASP A 29 -5.06 6.18 16.18
C ASP A 29 -5.04 4.65 16.15
N VAL A 30 -6.20 4.02 16.00
CA VAL A 30 -6.37 2.64 15.56
C VAL A 30 -6.99 2.71 14.16
N TYR A 31 -6.54 1.87 13.24
CA TYR A 31 -7.03 1.92 11.88
C TYR A 31 -7.37 0.55 11.30
N THR A 32 -8.23 0.58 10.30
CA THR A 32 -8.52 -0.54 9.42
C THR A 32 -8.48 -0.06 7.99
N ALA A 33 -7.61 -0.64 7.18
CA ALA A 33 -7.51 -0.38 5.75
C ALA A 33 -7.83 -1.64 4.95
N LYS A 34 -8.51 -1.48 3.81
CA LYS A 34 -8.83 -2.58 2.88
C LYS A 34 -8.30 -2.26 1.50
N PHE A 35 -7.62 -3.21 0.90
CA PHE A 35 -7.03 -3.03 -0.43
C PHE A 35 -6.86 -4.38 -1.14
N LEU A 36 -6.64 -4.32 -2.44
CA LEU A 36 -6.18 -5.46 -3.21
C LEU A 36 -4.65 -5.41 -3.29
N ALA A 37 -4.03 -6.56 -3.10
CA ALA A 37 -2.58 -6.70 -3.19
C ALA A 37 -2.23 -8.01 -3.90
N SER A 38 -1.10 -8.02 -4.61
CA SER A 38 -0.56 -9.26 -5.15
C SER A 38 -0.01 -10.17 -4.03
N PHE A 39 0.11 -11.46 -4.28
CA PHE A 39 0.78 -12.37 -3.35
C PHE A 39 2.21 -11.91 -3.04
N ALA A 40 2.92 -11.36 -4.02
CA ALA A 40 4.25 -10.82 -3.83
C ALA A 40 4.26 -9.67 -2.80
N GLN A 41 3.27 -8.77 -2.86
CA GLN A 41 3.13 -7.70 -1.88
C GLN A 41 2.74 -8.23 -0.50
N VAL A 42 1.78 -9.15 -0.42
CA VAL A 42 1.35 -9.77 0.85
C VAL A 42 2.53 -10.37 1.61
N ALA A 43 3.47 -11.01 0.92
CA ALA A 43 4.68 -11.53 1.53
C ALA A 43 5.55 -10.43 2.18
N GLN A 44 5.49 -9.20 1.68
CA GLN A 44 6.16 -8.04 2.28
C GLN A 44 5.36 -7.45 3.45
N GLU A 45 4.02 -7.46 3.37
CA GLU A 45 3.14 -6.98 4.44
C GLU A 45 3.29 -7.83 5.71
N GLN A 46 3.34 -9.13 5.58
CA GLN A 46 3.50 -10.07 6.71
C GLN A 46 4.79 -9.88 7.52
N ARG A 47 5.76 -9.12 7.02
CA ARG A 47 6.97 -8.76 7.78
C ARG A 47 6.73 -7.70 8.85
N HIS A 48 5.63 -6.96 8.76
CA HIS A 48 5.21 -5.98 9.76
C HIS A 48 4.38 -6.67 10.85
N ARG A 49 5.07 -7.37 11.77
CA ARG A 49 4.46 -8.27 12.77
C ARG A 49 3.58 -7.57 13.81
N THR A 50 3.67 -6.26 13.91
CA THR A 50 2.84 -5.44 14.80
C THR A 50 1.50 -5.09 14.16
N LEU A 51 1.37 -5.24 12.84
CA LEU A 51 0.14 -5.05 12.10
C LEU A 51 -0.59 -6.38 11.93
N ARG A 52 -1.89 -6.37 12.12
CA ARG A 52 -2.76 -7.52 11.86
C ARG A 52 -3.15 -7.50 10.38
N VAL A 53 -2.77 -8.53 9.66
CA VAL A 53 -3.10 -8.69 8.23
C VAL A 53 -4.00 -9.92 8.07
N LYS A 54 -5.21 -9.70 7.57
CA LYS A 54 -6.17 -10.73 7.17
C LYS A 54 -6.24 -10.77 5.65
N ILE A 55 -6.04 -11.95 5.07
CA ILE A 55 -6.08 -12.16 3.63
C ILE A 55 -7.35 -12.93 3.32
N ASN A 56 -8.17 -12.39 2.42
CA ASN A 56 -9.32 -13.08 1.87
C ASN A 56 -9.00 -13.39 0.40
N PHE A 57 -8.95 -14.67 0.11
CA PHE A 57 -8.91 -15.13 -1.26
C PHE A 57 -10.23 -14.79 -1.93
N ALA A 58 -10.19 -14.39 -3.20
CA ALA A 58 -11.38 -14.12 -3.95
C ALA A 58 -12.24 -15.38 -4.04
N GLY A 59 -13.49 -15.29 -3.62
CA GLY A 59 -14.57 -16.19 -3.87
C GLY A 59 -14.25 -17.68 -4.09
N ASP A 60 -14.98 -18.32 -5.01
CA ASP A 60 -14.81 -19.73 -5.32
C ASP A 60 -13.79 -20.01 -6.44
N LYS A 61 -13.20 -18.95 -7.04
CA LYS A 61 -12.31 -19.10 -8.21
C LYS A 61 -11.02 -18.30 -8.06
N PRO A 62 -9.84 -18.93 -8.30
CA PRO A 62 -8.57 -18.22 -8.40
C PRO A 62 -8.63 -17.11 -9.45
N GLY A 63 -8.05 -15.94 -9.12
CA GLY A 63 -7.99 -14.81 -10.05
C GLY A 63 -9.23 -13.94 -10.16
N GLU A 64 -10.26 -14.13 -9.31
CA GLU A 64 -11.49 -13.31 -9.33
C GLU A 64 -11.24 -11.81 -9.15
N TYR A 65 -10.26 -11.41 -8.33
CA TYR A 65 -9.85 -10.02 -8.16
C TYR A 65 -8.93 -9.52 -9.29
N GLY A 66 -8.54 -10.39 -10.21
CA GLY A 66 -7.61 -10.07 -11.29
C GLY A 66 -6.14 -10.19 -10.88
N TYR A 67 -5.29 -9.47 -11.61
CA TYR A 67 -3.84 -9.59 -11.49
C TYR A 67 -3.17 -8.22 -11.45
N TYR A 68 -2.07 -8.14 -10.74
CA TYR A 68 -1.21 -6.97 -10.75
C TYR A 68 -0.49 -6.86 -12.10
N VAL A 69 -0.62 -5.72 -12.74
CA VAL A 69 0.13 -5.40 -13.96
C VAL A 69 1.36 -4.57 -13.57
N PRO A 70 2.58 -5.07 -13.79
CA PRO A 70 3.79 -4.32 -13.50
C PRO A 70 3.84 -2.98 -14.25
N GLU A 71 4.23 -1.88 -13.58
CA GLU A 71 4.34 -0.55 -14.20
C GLU A 71 5.36 -0.51 -15.36
N LEU A 72 6.25 -1.52 -15.45
CA LEU A 72 7.18 -1.69 -16.55
C LEU A 72 6.47 -1.96 -17.89
N LEU A 73 5.32 -2.62 -17.86
CA LEU A 73 4.52 -2.92 -19.04
C LEU A 73 3.69 -1.67 -19.43
N GLN A 74 4.30 -0.76 -20.19
CA GLN A 74 3.65 0.51 -20.55
C GLN A 74 2.76 0.39 -21.78
N GLU A 75 3.06 -0.52 -22.71
CA GLU A 75 2.26 -0.76 -23.90
C GLU A 75 1.03 -1.61 -23.59
N GLN A 76 -0.13 -1.19 -24.09
CA GLN A 76 -1.38 -1.88 -23.84
C GLN A 76 -1.36 -3.34 -24.33
N SER A 77 -0.76 -3.61 -25.48
CA SER A 77 -0.62 -4.96 -26.02
C SER A 77 0.15 -5.89 -25.09
N LEU A 78 1.25 -5.40 -24.48
CA LEU A 78 2.04 -6.17 -23.52
C LEU A 78 1.28 -6.41 -22.22
N GLN A 79 0.45 -5.44 -21.77
CA GLN A 79 -0.42 -5.64 -20.60
C GLN A 79 -1.49 -6.70 -20.87
N GLU A 80 -2.09 -6.70 -22.06
CA GLU A 80 -3.09 -7.68 -22.46
C GLU A 80 -2.49 -9.09 -22.56
N GLU A 81 -1.31 -9.22 -23.18
CA GLU A 81 -0.57 -10.48 -23.25
C GLU A 81 -0.22 -11.00 -21.86
N TRP A 82 0.34 -10.13 -21.00
CA TRP A 82 0.63 -10.46 -19.60
C TRP A 82 -0.61 -10.97 -18.86
N LEU A 83 -1.76 -10.29 -19.01
CA LEU A 83 -3.00 -10.68 -18.33
C LEU A 83 -3.54 -12.02 -18.83
N GLN A 84 -3.39 -12.33 -20.12
CA GLN A 84 -3.77 -13.63 -20.69
C GLN A 84 -2.88 -14.75 -20.14
N ASP A 85 -1.57 -14.55 -20.15
CA ASP A 85 -0.61 -15.54 -19.71
C ASP A 85 -0.77 -15.86 -18.21
N ILE A 86 -0.87 -14.83 -17.36
CA ILE A 86 -1.00 -15.03 -15.93
C ILE A 86 -2.36 -15.63 -15.56
N ALA A 87 -3.43 -15.29 -16.28
CA ALA A 87 -4.74 -15.90 -16.09
C ALA A 87 -4.75 -17.39 -16.49
N GLY A 88 -3.97 -17.78 -17.49
CA GLY A 88 -3.81 -19.16 -17.94
C GLY A 88 -3.22 -20.08 -16.85
N VAL A 89 -2.55 -19.51 -15.84
CA VAL A 89 -1.95 -20.25 -14.73
C VAL A 89 -2.60 -19.93 -13.37
N ALA A 90 -3.85 -19.44 -13.38
CA ALA A 90 -4.56 -19.02 -12.17
C ALA A 90 -4.61 -20.10 -11.07
N GLU A 91 -4.82 -21.36 -11.45
CA GLU A 91 -4.88 -22.51 -10.53
C GLU A 91 -3.54 -22.79 -9.82
N GLN A 92 -2.45 -22.18 -10.28
CA GLN A 92 -1.13 -22.29 -9.66
C GLN A 92 -0.85 -21.13 -8.68
N PHE A 93 -1.82 -20.24 -8.46
CA PHE A 93 -1.74 -19.07 -7.58
C PHE A 93 -0.49 -18.22 -7.86
N PRO A 94 -0.34 -17.66 -9.07
CA PRO A 94 0.84 -16.91 -9.45
C PRO A 94 1.03 -15.67 -8.57
N GLN A 95 2.28 -15.26 -8.37
CA GLN A 95 2.67 -14.16 -7.47
C GLN A 95 1.98 -12.83 -7.78
N GLY A 96 1.60 -12.60 -9.03
CA GLY A 96 0.86 -11.41 -9.45
C GLY A 96 -0.65 -11.47 -9.22
N MET A 97 -1.21 -12.62 -8.77
CA MET A 97 -2.64 -12.72 -8.48
C MET A 97 -3.02 -11.81 -7.33
N LEU A 98 -4.11 -11.05 -7.51
CA LEU A 98 -4.64 -10.15 -6.48
C LEU A 98 -5.51 -10.89 -5.48
N VAL A 99 -5.35 -10.51 -4.22
CA VAL A 99 -6.17 -10.96 -3.09
C VAL A 99 -6.68 -9.74 -2.32
N SER A 100 -7.80 -9.88 -1.65
CA SER A 100 -8.30 -8.85 -0.75
C SER A 100 -7.56 -8.93 0.58
N VAL A 101 -7.06 -7.79 1.03
CA VAL A 101 -6.31 -7.64 2.29
C VAL A 101 -7.04 -6.66 3.20
N THR A 102 -7.21 -7.06 4.45
CA THR A 102 -7.58 -6.16 5.54
C THR A 102 -6.37 -6.01 6.46
N GLU A 103 -5.89 -4.79 6.60
CA GLU A 103 -4.80 -4.43 7.51
C GLU A 103 -5.34 -3.61 8.67
N GLN A 104 -4.99 -4.00 9.90
CA GLN A 104 -5.40 -3.32 11.12
C GLN A 104 -4.20 -3.11 12.03
N GLY A 105 -4.17 -1.98 12.74
CA GLY A 105 -3.12 -1.70 13.70
C GLY A 105 -3.23 -0.34 14.36
N LEU A 106 -2.21 0.01 15.13
CA LEU A 106 -2.02 1.35 15.65
C LEU A 106 -1.32 2.22 14.59
N PHE A 107 -1.67 3.51 14.58
CA PHE A 107 -0.99 4.45 13.67
C PHE A 107 0.53 4.48 13.89
N GLU A 108 0.99 4.24 15.12
CA GLU A 108 2.43 4.18 15.45
C GLU A 108 3.14 3.04 14.73
N ASP A 109 2.50 1.87 14.66
CA ASP A 109 3.03 0.70 13.92
C ASP A 109 3.00 0.96 12.41
N PHE A 110 1.96 1.63 11.91
CA PHE A 110 1.91 2.10 10.53
C PHE A 110 3.04 3.09 10.22
N ALA A 111 3.35 4.03 11.12
CA ALA A 111 4.48 4.94 10.94
C ALA A 111 5.82 4.19 10.86
N LEU A 112 6.00 3.10 11.62
CA LEU A 112 7.17 2.22 11.46
C LEU A 112 7.19 1.53 10.09
N LYS A 113 6.05 1.04 9.61
CA LYS A 113 5.94 0.51 8.24
C LYS A 113 6.37 1.55 7.20
N CYS A 114 5.96 2.81 7.35
CA CYS A 114 6.37 3.88 6.45
C CYS A 114 7.88 4.06 6.38
N LYS A 115 8.60 3.96 7.52
CA LYS A 115 10.07 4.04 7.55
C LYS A 115 10.76 2.94 6.74
N GLU A 116 10.09 1.81 6.53
CA GLU A 116 10.64 0.72 5.73
C GLU A 116 10.18 0.76 4.27
N ARG A 117 8.96 1.17 4.02
CA ARG A 117 8.32 1.05 2.70
C ARG A 117 8.32 2.32 1.88
N MET A 118 8.35 3.49 2.48
CA MET A 118 8.45 4.77 1.76
C MET A 118 9.89 5.05 1.28
N CYS A 119 10.45 4.11 0.52
CA CYS A 119 11.84 4.11 0.11
C CYS A 119 11.99 3.57 -1.32
N GLY A 120 12.84 4.20 -2.13
CA GLY A 120 13.16 3.73 -3.47
C GLY A 120 13.74 2.30 -3.55
N ARG A 121 14.17 1.70 -2.44
CA ARG A 121 14.64 0.30 -2.36
C ARG A 121 13.55 -0.69 -1.98
N ALA A 122 12.36 -0.23 -1.57
CA ALA A 122 11.23 -1.13 -1.32
C ALA A 122 10.67 -1.67 -2.66
N GLN A 123 9.94 -2.77 -2.62
CA GLN A 123 9.18 -3.22 -3.77
C GLN A 123 8.21 -2.12 -4.20
N LEU A 124 8.04 -1.91 -5.50
CA LEU A 124 7.28 -0.77 -6.01
C LEU A 124 5.82 -0.80 -5.56
N GLU A 125 5.18 -1.96 -5.65
CA GLU A 125 3.77 -2.14 -5.30
C GLU A 125 3.48 -1.75 -3.84
N ILE A 126 4.25 -2.30 -2.86
CA ILE A 126 4.06 -1.95 -1.44
C ILE A 126 4.41 -0.50 -1.15
N MET A 127 5.38 0.09 -1.85
CA MET A 127 5.71 1.50 -1.73
C MET A 127 4.52 2.38 -2.15
N ARG A 128 3.91 2.09 -3.30
CA ARG A 128 2.73 2.80 -3.82
C ARG A 128 1.53 2.68 -2.90
N LEU A 129 1.26 1.46 -2.42
CA LEU A 129 0.19 1.26 -1.45
C LEU A 129 0.43 2.08 -0.18
N THR A 130 1.65 2.03 0.38
CA THR A 130 1.99 2.78 1.60
C THR A 130 1.85 4.28 1.36
N GLU A 131 2.27 4.80 0.20
CA GLU A 131 2.07 6.20 -0.21
C GLU A 131 0.57 6.58 -0.18
N GLU A 132 -0.28 5.74 -0.75
CA GLU A 132 -1.74 5.98 -0.77
C GLU A 132 -2.34 5.94 0.64
N LEU A 133 -1.91 5.00 1.50
CA LEU A 133 -2.38 4.93 2.89
C LEU A 133 -1.98 6.18 3.69
N VAL A 134 -0.75 6.70 3.51
CA VAL A 134 -0.33 7.98 4.12
C VAL A 134 -1.23 9.12 3.65
N ALA A 135 -1.56 9.18 2.34
CA ALA A 135 -2.48 10.20 1.81
C ALA A 135 -3.89 10.10 2.41
N ARG A 136 -4.38 8.87 2.70
CA ARG A 136 -5.67 8.65 3.37
C ARG A 136 -5.64 9.11 4.82
N PHE A 137 -4.56 8.83 5.57
CA PHE A 137 -4.37 9.37 6.90
C PHE A 137 -4.33 10.92 6.89
N ALA A 138 -3.66 11.53 5.92
CA ALA A 138 -3.64 12.99 5.78
C ALA A 138 -5.04 13.58 5.59
N LYS A 139 -5.89 12.95 4.78
CA LYS A 139 -7.31 13.34 4.59
C LYS A 139 -8.16 13.17 5.86
N ASN A 140 -7.77 12.26 6.76
CA ASN A 140 -8.51 11.90 7.97
C ASN A 140 -7.76 12.34 9.26
N LYS A 141 -6.85 13.29 9.18
CA LYS A 141 -5.97 13.71 10.27
C LYS A 141 -6.71 14.18 11.55
N GLN A 142 -7.97 14.59 11.43
CA GLN A 142 -8.82 14.96 12.54
C GLN A 142 -9.14 13.79 13.49
N ASN A 143 -9.05 12.54 13.02
CA ASN A 143 -9.31 11.32 13.78
C ASN A 143 -8.09 10.87 14.60
N LEU A 144 -6.94 11.50 14.41
CA LEU A 144 -5.71 11.22 15.13
C LEU A 144 -5.59 12.07 16.40
N SER A 145 -5.02 11.49 17.44
CA SER A 145 -4.56 12.24 18.63
C SER A 145 -3.53 13.28 18.25
N SER A 146 -3.30 14.27 19.09
CA SER A 146 -2.30 15.32 18.85
C SER A 146 -0.88 14.76 18.68
N ALA A 147 -0.56 13.66 19.38
CA ALA A 147 0.73 12.99 19.25
C ALA A 147 0.88 12.33 17.87
N ASN A 148 -0.14 11.59 17.42
CA ASN A 148 -0.11 10.90 16.12
C ASN A 148 -0.27 11.87 14.94
N ARG A 149 -0.95 12.99 15.12
CA ARG A 149 -0.94 14.08 14.12
C ARG A 149 0.46 14.60 13.84
N ARG A 150 1.26 14.85 14.91
CA ARG A 150 2.67 15.28 14.75
C ARG A 150 3.51 14.22 14.04
N ARG A 151 3.29 12.92 14.36
CA ARG A 151 3.97 11.83 13.62
C ARG A 151 3.56 11.78 12.16
N LEU A 152 2.27 12.02 11.85
CA LEU A 152 1.81 12.10 10.46
C LEU A 152 2.48 13.26 9.71
N GLU A 153 2.63 14.42 10.34
CA GLU A 153 3.34 15.58 9.76
C GLU A 153 4.79 15.23 9.38
N ASP A 154 5.45 14.32 10.13
CA ASP A 154 6.79 13.85 9.79
C ASP A 154 6.82 12.91 8.55
N LEU A 155 5.68 12.34 8.17
CA LEU A 155 5.54 11.51 6.97
C LEU A 155 5.15 12.33 5.72
N LEU A 156 4.94 13.62 5.88
CA LEU A 156 4.46 14.53 4.84
C LEU A 156 5.48 15.63 4.54
N GLU A 157 5.45 16.10 3.30
CA GLU A 157 6.09 17.32 2.83
C GLU A 157 5.07 18.08 1.98
N ASP A 158 4.78 19.32 2.35
CA ASP A 158 3.72 20.14 1.72
C ASP A 158 2.37 19.38 1.63
N ASP A 159 1.94 18.77 2.76
CA ASP A 159 0.72 17.95 2.89
C ASP A 159 0.68 16.73 1.96
N LYS A 160 1.80 16.31 1.38
CA LYS A 160 1.90 15.12 0.52
C LYS A 160 2.83 14.08 1.13
N PRO A 161 2.56 12.77 0.91
CA PRO A 161 3.46 11.72 1.33
C PRO A 161 4.88 11.96 0.80
N CYS A 162 5.89 11.82 1.65
CA CYS A 162 7.28 11.97 1.25
C CYS A 162 8.08 10.68 1.50
N ALA A 163 9.21 10.55 0.81
CA ALA A 163 10.11 9.43 1.02
C ALA A 163 10.75 9.48 2.42
N ARG A 164 11.03 8.30 3.00
CA ARG A 164 11.58 8.19 4.38
C ARG A 164 12.86 9.00 4.62
N CYS A 165 13.66 9.24 3.61
CA CYS A 165 14.86 10.08 3.72
C CYS A 165 14.54 11.59 3.91
N GLY A 166 13.26 11.96 3.85
CA GLY A 166 12.75 13.27 4.24
C GLY A 166 12.21 13.34 5.68
N TYR A 167 12.08 12.21 6.38
CA TYR A 167 11.57 12.20 7.74
C TYR A 167 12.56 12.80 8.72
N ARG A 168 12.07 13.59 9.70
CA ARG A 168 12.92 14.31 10.66
C ARG A 168 13.73 13.39 11.56
N ASP A 169 13.15 12.24 11.91
CA ASP A 169 13.73 11.25 12.82
C ASP A 169 14.42 10.08 12.08
N PHE A 170 14.68 10.22 10.78
CA PHE A 170 15.30 9.21 9.97
C PHE A 170 16.55 9.70 9.24
N GLN A 171 17.67 9.05 9.52
CA GLN A 171 18.90 9.25 8.76
C GLN A 171 19.20 8.03 7.92
N CYS A 172 19.26 8.19 6.61
CA CYS A 172 19.64 7.12 5.70
C CYS A 172 21.14 6.86 5.81
N VAL A 173 21.50 5.65 6.21
CA VAL A 173 22.90 5.21 6.34
C VAL A 173 23.46 4.62 5.05
N GLU A 174 22.60 4.30 4.09
CA GLU A 174 22.96 3.72 2.82
C GLU A 174 22.62 4.68 1.68
N GLY A 175 23.61 5.03 0.87
CA GLY A 175 23.37 5.77 -0.36
C GLY A 175 22.45 5.01 -1.32
N CYS A 176 21.51 5.71 -1.92
CA CYS A 176 20.71 5.17 -3.01
C CYS A 176 20.69 6.16 -4.19
N LYS A 177 20.45 5.65 -5.39
CA LYS A 177 20.44 6.48 -6.61
C LYS A 177 19.23 7.41 -6.73
N TRP A 178 18.17 7.18 -5.96
CA TRP A 178 16.93 7.96 -6.09
C TRP A 178 16.91 9.22 -5.22
N GLY A 179 17.44 9.17 -4.00
CA GLY A 179 17.35 10.27 -3.04
C GLY A 179 15.90 10.62 -2.66
N LYS A 180 15.74 11.75 -1.95
CA LYS A 180 14.44 12.21 -1.46
C LYS A 180 13.45 12.49 -2.60
N ALA A 181 13.89 13.21 -3.63
CA ALA A 181 13.02 13.64 -4.72
C ALA A 181 12.61 12.50 -5.66
N GLY A 182 13.52 11.53 -5.89
CA GLY A 182 13.29 10.47 -6.88
C GLY A 182 12.67 9.19 -6.32
N ALA A 183 12.73 8.95 -4.98
CA ALA A 183 12.34 7.67 -4.41
C ALA A 183 10.88 7.27 -4.69
N LEU A 184 9.94 8.21 -4.56
CA LEU A 184 8.52 7.97 -4.82
C LEU A 184 8.12 8.17 -6.30
N LEU A 185 9.01 8.73 -7.12
CA LEU A 185 8.75 8.96 -8.55
C LEU A 185 9.23 7.80 -9.45
N ARG A 186 9.92 6.82 -8.87
CA ARG A 186 10.42 5.70 -9.65
C ARG A 186 9.29 4.83 -10.21
N HIS A 187 9.52 4.22 -11.35
CA HIS A 187 8.60 3.32 -12.04
C HIS A 187 9.12 1.86 -12.09
N ILE A 188 10.38 1.65 -11.76
CA ILE A 188 11.07 0.34 -11.70
C ILE A 188 12.10 0.31 -10.59
#